data_bcda1382e8a0276e28546f1cfb18eb67
#
_entry.id   bcda1382e8a0276e28546f1cfb18eb67
#
_cell.length_a   1.000
_cell.length_b   1.000
_cell.length_c   1.000
_cell.angle_alpha   90.00
_cell.angle_beta   90.00
_cell.angle_gamma   90.00
#
_symmetry.space_group_name_H-M   'P 1'
#
loop_
_entity.id
_entity.type
_entity.pdbx_description
1 polymer ?
#
loop_
_entity_poly.entity_id
_entity_poly.type
_entity_poly.pdbx_seq_one_letter_code
_entity_poly.pdbx_strand_id
1 'polypeptide(L)'
;MDFHFFNVIGNFGVKYAKYECSVKKGGFIMANVNNYEKTAMKISIVSIIWNLILSVGKLFAGIFANSGAMISDAVHSASDVFSTVIVMIGVKISSRDSDTEHPYGHERLECVAAVILAAVLAATGLGIGYGAVAKIYFENYNVSMPGILALVAAIVSILVKEMMFWYTRYYAKVIDSSALMADAWHHRSDALSSIGALIGIAGARLGFGIMEPLASVVICIFIEKAAFDIFMDAVNKMVDKACDNDVVDKLKVCALSIPGVENIDLLRTRVFGNKIYVDMEIAADGTKTLNETHAVAENVHDAIEKNFPKVKHIMIHVNPTVK
;
A
#
# COMPACT_ATOMS: atom_id res chain seq x y z
N MET A 1 -20.44 8.91 -30.63
CA MET A 1 -20.94 9.46 -29.34
C MET A 1 -19.97 9.04 -28.26
N ASP A 2 -19.25 9.95 -27.78
CA ASP A 2 -17.84 10.01 -27.46
C ASP A 2 -17.34 9.27 -26.21
N PHE A 3 -16.21 8.62 -26.41
CA PHE A 3 -15.33 7.95 -25.43
C PHE A 3 -14.68 8.91 -24.39
N HIS A 4 -15.21 10.09 -24.16
CA HIS A 4 -14.65 11.08 -23.25
C HIS A 4 -14.94 10.85 -21.76
N PHE A 5 -15.93 10.02 -21.42
CA PHE A 5 -16.29 9.78 -20.02
C PHE A 5 -15.30 8.85 -19.27
N PHE A 6 -14.61 7.98 -20.01
CA PHE A 6 -13.59 7.08 -19.43
C PHE A 6 -12.26 7.75 -19.15
N ASN A 7 -11.96 8.87 -19.79
CA ASN A 7 -10.70 9.60 -19.56
C ASN A 7 -10.70 10.49 -18.30
N VAL A 8 -11.86 10.83 -17.77
CA VAL A 8 -11.95 11.64 -16.53
C VAL A 8 -11.71 10.78 -15.27
N ILE A 9 -12.07 9.49 -15.31
CA ILE A 9 -11.83 8.57 -14.19
C ILE A 9 -10.42 7.93 -14.27
N GLY A 10 -9.85 7.81 -15.49
CA GLY A 10 -8.50 7.25 -15.72
C GLY A 10 -7.35 8.18 -15.31
N ASN A 11 -7.56 9.49 -15.23
CA ASN A 11 -6.54 10.47 -14.84
C ASN A 11 -6.41 10.71 -13.32
N PHE A 12 -7.18 10.02 -12.47
CA PHE A 12 -6.86 9.84 -11.05
C PHE A 12 -5.86 8.70 -10.79
N GLY A 13 -5.39 8.05 -11.87
CA GLY A 13 -4.33 7.07 -11.87
C GLY A 13 -2.97 7.74 -11.83
N VAL A 14 -2.27 7.55 -10.72
CA VAL A 14 -0.81 7.40 -10.64
C VAL A 14 -0.02 8.46 -11.42
N LYS A 15 -0.02 9.72 -10.99
CA LYS A 15 1.18 10.52 -11.09
C LYS A 15 2.18 9.92 -10.08
N TYR A 16 3.06 9.07 -10.60
CA TYR A 16 4.30 8.76 -9.91
C TYR A 16 4.94 10.10 -9.57
N ALA A 17 5.14 10.37 -8.28
CA ALA A 17 5.97 11.48 -7.89
C ALA A 17 7.34 11.21 -8.52
N LYS A 18 7.71 11.99 -9.55
CA LYS A 18 9.06 12.06 -10.06
C LYS A 18 9.93 12.41 -8.87
N TYR A 19 10.68 11.43 -8.39
CA TYR A 19 11.81 11.72 -7.53
C TYR A 19 12.89 12.34 -8.43
N GLU A 20 12.81 13.64 -8.65
CA GLU A 20 13.96 14.40 -9.12
C GLU A 20 15.02 14.36 -8.02
N CYS A 21 16.07 13.61 -8.26
CA CYS A 21 17.33 13.72 -7.53
C CYS A 21 17.94 15.07 -7.89
N SER A 22 17.38 16.15 -7.33
CA SER A 22 18.02 17.44 -7.33
C SER A 22 19.11 17.41 -6.26
N VAL A 23 20.35 17.28 -6.69
CA VAL A 23 21.51 17.63 -5.88
C VAL A 23 21.50 19.15 -5.68
N LYS A 24 20.55 19.65 -4.90
CA LYS A 24 20.60 20.98 -4.30
C LYS A 24 20.81 20.81 -2.81
N LYS A 25 21.91 21.39 -2.33
CA LYS A 25 22.20 21.65 -0.92
C LYS A 25 20.95 22.25 -0.26
N GLY A 26 20.22 21.44 0.52
CA GLY A 26 19.03 21.88 1.23
C GLY A 26 18.19 20.69 1.65
N GLY A 27 18.44 20.20 2.87
CA GLY A 27 17.48 19.47 3.71
C GLY A 27 16.59 18.43 3.02
N PHE A 28 17.17 17.37 2.47
CA PHE A 28 16.42 16.16 2.21
C PHE A 28 15.98 15.63 3.58
N ILE A 29 14.68 15.63 3.86
CA ILE A 29 14.13 14.88 4.98
C ILE A 29 14.45 13.42 4.66
N MET A 30 15.62 12.96 5.12
CA MET A 30 15.92 11.55 5.23
C MET A 30 14.81 10.99 6.13
N ALA A 31 13.85 10.31 5.55
CA ALA A 31 13.00 9.40 6.30
C ALA A 31 13.95 8.32 6.81
N ASN A 32 14.50 8.59 7.97
CA ASN A 32 15.47 7.77 8.67
C ASN A 32 14.87 6.37 8.75
N VAL A 33 15.60 5.36 8.32
CA VAL A 33 15.21 3.94 8.38
C VAL A 33 14.79 3.54 9.81
N ASN A 34 15.34 4.22 10.83
CA ASN A 34 14.93 4.15 12.24
C ASN A 34 13.50 4.65 12.51
N ASN A 35 12.75 5.12 11.50
CA ASN A 35 11.44 5.70 11.70
C ASN A 35 10.31 4.92 11.00
N TYR A 36 10.62 3.85 10.23
CA TYR A 36 9.62 3.06 9.51
C TYR A 36 8.58 2.46 10.48
N GLU A 37 9.02 1.63 11.42
CA GLU A 37 8.16 1.00 12.42
C GLU A 37 7.39 2.05 13.22
N LYS A 38 8.07 3.07 13.75
CA LYS A 38 7.44 4.14 14.54
C LYS A 38 6.38 4.89 13.74
N THR A 39 6.66 5.18 12.46
CA THR A 39 5.71 5.87 11.59
C THR A 39 4.51 4.99 11.29
N ALA A 40 4.72 3.75 10.88
CA ALA A 40 3.66 2.80 10.60
C ALA A 40 2.77 2.56 11.83
N MET A 41 3.39 2.30 13.00
CA MET A 41 2.66 2.12 14.27
C MET A 41 1.84 3.36 14.64
N LYS A 42 2.39 4.57 14.48
CA LYS A 42 1.65 5.81 14.73
C LYS A 42 0.41 5.92 13.85
N ILE A 43 0.54 5.61 12.56
CA ILE A 43 -0.57 5.69 11.60
C ILE A 43 -1.64 4.66 11.96
N SER A 44 -1.25 3.42 12.23
CA SER A 44 -2.16 2.36 12.65
C SER A 44 -2.90 2.69 13.94
N ILE A 45 -2.23 3.29 14.93
CA ILE A 45 -2.88 3.74 16.16
C ILE A 45 -3.91 4.84 15.87
N VAL A 46 -3.60 5.79 15.00
CA VAL A 46 -4.54 6.83 14.57
C VAL A 46 -5.76 6.20 13.89
N SER A 47 -5.56 5.19 13.01
CA SER A 47 -6.65 4.44 12.37
C SER A 47 -7.53 3.73 13.40
N ILE A 48 -6.94 3.06 14.38
CA ILE A 48 -7.69 2.41 15.48
C ILE A 48 -8.54 3.42 16.25
N ILE A 49 -7.96 4.57 16.62
CA ILE A 49 -8.68 5.61 17.36
C ILE A 49 -9.89 6.10 16.55
N TRP A 50 -9.72 6.39 15.27
CA TRP A 50 -10.83 6.83 14.42
C TRP A 50 -11.90 5.75 14.24
N ASN A 51 -11.52 4.48 14.05
CA ASN A 51 -12.46 3.36 13.96
C ASN A 51 -13.26 3.20 15.27
N LEU A 52 -12.63 3.35 16.44
CA LEU A 52 -13.32 3.31 17.74
C LEU A 52 -14.27 4.50 17.91
N ILE A 53 -13.86 5.72 17.54
CA ILE A 53 -14.72 6.91 17.59
C ILE A 53 -15.93 6.72 16.67
N LEU A 54 -15.73 6.23 15.44
CA LEU A 54 -16.81 5.94 14.51
C LEU A 54 -17.75 4.86 15.05
N SER A 55 -17.22 3.77 15.60
CA SER A 55 -18.01 2.68 16.16
C SER A 55 -18.90 3.17 17.31
N VAL A 56 -18.32 3.90 18.24
CA VAL A 56 -19.07 4.48 19.37
C VAL A 56 -20.13 5.47 18.86
N GLY A 57 -19.78 6.38 17.96
CA GLY A 57 -20.73 7.36 17.38
C GLY A 57 -21.89 6.69 16.64
N LYS A 58 -21.62 5.66 15.83
CA LYS A 58 -22.65 4.86 15.13
C LYS A 58 -23.53 4.08 16.10
N LEU A 59 -22.94 3.51 17.17
CA LEU A 59 -23.69 2.79 18.20
C LEU A 59 -24.69 3.71 18.89
N PHE A 60 -24.25 4.89 19.33
CA PHE A 60 -25.16 5.90 19.90
C PHE A 60 -26.25 6.28 18.91
N ALA A 61 -25.90 6.64 17.68
CA ALA A 61 -26.87 6.99 16.65
C ALA A 61 -27.87 5.84 16.39
N GLY A 62 -27.40 4.59 16.36
CA GLY A 62 -28.23 3.39 16.17
C GLY A 62 -29.23 3.18 17.31
N ILE A 63 -28.79 3.33 18.57
CA ILE A 63 -29.65 3.21 19.75
C ILE A 63 -30.72 4.31 19.75
N PHE A 64 -30.34 5.59 19.59
CA PHE A 64 -31.29 6.70 19.61
C PHE A 64 -32.25 6.73 18.42
N ALA A 65 -31.81 6.24 17.25
CA ALA A 65 -32.65 6.14 16.05
C ALA A 65 -33.44 4.80 15.97
N ASN A 66 -33.31 3.89 16.94
CA ASN A 66 -33.85 2.53 16.90
C ASN A 66 -33.51 1.79 15.58
N SER A 67 -32.29 1.97 15.08
CA SER A 67 -31.82 1.43 13.80
C SER A 67 -30.87 0.25 14.01
N GLY A 68 -31.39 -0.98 13.81
CA GLY A 68 -30.57 -2.19 13.83
C GLY A 68 -29.45 -2.19 12.78
N ALA A 69 -29.69 -1.59 11.62
CA ALA A 69 -28.69 -1.43 10.57
C ALA A 69 -27.49 -0.57 11.04
N MET A 70 -27.76 0.53 11.76
CA MET A 70 -26.71 1.39 12.30
C MET A 70 -25.92 0.72 13.43
N ILE A 71 -26.57 -0.10 14.25
CA ILE A 71 -25.92 -0.90 15.29
C ILE A 71 -25.01 -1.95 14.63
N SER A 72 -25.49 -2.62 13.58
CA SER A 72 -24.68 -3.57 12.80
C SER A 72 -23.45 -2.89 12.17
N ASP A 73 -23.63 -1.68 11.62
CA ASP A 73 -22.54 -0.88 11.03
C ASP A 73 -21.53 -0.39 12.12
N ALA A 74 -21.98 -0.16 13.35
CA ALA A 74 -21.11 0.13 14.48
C ALA A 74 -20.23 -1.07 14.85
N VAL A 75 -20.81 -2.27 14.88
CA VAL A 75 -20.07 -3.51 15.15
C VAL A 75 -19.06 -3.79 14.01
N HIS A 76 -19.44 -3.54 12.76
CA HIS A 76 -18.52 -3.64 11.62
C HIS A 76 -17.34 -2.69 11.77
N SER A 77 -17.57 -1.42 12.10
CA SER A 77 -16.49 -0.45 12.34
C SER A 77 -15.58 -0.82 13.53
N ALA A 78 -16.11 -1.51 14.55
CA ALA A 78 -15.29 -2.08 15.61
C ALA A 78 -14.42 -3.24 15.10
N SER A 79 -14.95 -4.06 14.19
CA SER A 79 -14.22 -5.17 13.59
C SER A 79 -13.05 -4.71 12.70
N ASP A 80 -13.12 -3.51 12.11
CA ASP A 80 -12.05 -2.93 11.28
C ASP A 80 -10.74 -2.73 12.08
N VAL A 81 -10.83 -2.63 13.39
CA VAL A 81 -9.66 -2.59 14.29
C VAL A 81 -8.80 -3.83 14.11
N PHE A 82 -9.38 -5.01 13.86
CA PHE A 82 -8.62 -6.24 13.66
C PHE A 82 -7.76 -6.20 12.40
N SER A 83 -8.26 -5.62 11.30
CA SER A 83 -7.47 -5.43 10.07
C SER A 83 -6.23 -4.57 10.34
N THR A 84 -6.41 -3.45 11.04
CA THR A 84 -5.30 -2.58 11.42
C THR A 84 -4.32 -3.25 12.40
N VAL A 85 -4.81 -4.13 13.31
CA VAL A 85 -3.93 -4.92 14.19
C VAL A 85 -3.06 -5.89 13.38
N ILE A 86 -3.59 -6.51 12.31
CA ILE A 86 -2.79 -7.37 11.41
C ILE A 86 -1.65 -6.55 10.79
N VAL A 87 -1.91 -5.32 10.34
CA VAL A 87 -0.87 -4.41 9.85
C VAL A 87 0.20 -4.16 10.90
N MET A 88 -0.21 -3.82 12.13
CA MET A 88 0.73 -3.54 13.22
C MET A 88 1.62 -4.75 13.53
N ILE A 89 1.06 -5.96 13.53
CA ILE A 89 1.80 -7.20 13.75
C ILE A 89 2.78 -7.41 12.59
N GLY A 90 2.33 -7.28 11.33
CA GLY A 90 3.16 -7.43 10.14
C GLY A 90 4.35 -6.47 10.14
N VAL A 91 4.10 -5.18 10.38
CA VAL A 91 5.13 -4.14 10.47
C VAL A 91 6.10 -4.41 11.62
N LYS A 92 5.59 -4.78 12.80
CA LYS A 92 6.43 -5.04 13.98
C LYS A 92 7.36 -6.24 13.78
N ILE A 93 6.85 -7.30 13.16
CA ILE A 93 7.66 -8.50 12.90
C ILE A 93 8.67 -8.21 11.78
N SER A 94 8.26 -7.53 10.71
CA SER A 94 9.14 -7.18 9.58
C SER A 94 10.28 -6.22 9.95
N SER A 95 10.10 -5.46 11.04
CA SER A 95 11.12 -4.52 11.55
C SER A 95 12.14 -5.17 12.48
N ARG A 96 12.06 -6.48 12.72
CA ARG A 96 13.06 -7.19 13.52
C ARG A 96 14.37 -7.33 12.75
N ASP A 97 15.47 -7.22 13.45
CA ASP A 97 16.79 -7.49 12.90
C ASP A 97 16.93 -8.95 12.44
N SER A 98 17.93 -9.20 11.59
CA SER A 98 18.31 -10.54 11.19
C SER A 98 18.73 -11.39 12.40
N ASP A 99 18.36 -12.66 12.38
CA ASP A 99 18.73 -13.66 13.38
C ASP A 99 19.34 -14.91 12.71
N THR A 100 19.63 -15.93 13.50
CA THR A 100 20.24 -17.18 12.99
C THR A 100 19.32 -17.99 12.06
N GLU A 101 18.01 -17.87 12.22
CA GLU A 101 17.02 -18.56 11.39
C GLU A 101 16.71 -17.73 10.13
N HIS A 102 16.77 -16.40 10.22
CA HIS A 102 16.52 -15.46 9.12
C HIS A 102 17.71 -14.52 8.92
N PRO A 103 18.83 -15.00 8.35
CA PRO A 103 20.06 -14.20 8.21
C PRO A 103 19.88 -12.95 7.33
N TYR A 104 18.92 -12.94 6.42
CA TYR A 104 18.60 -11.79 5.57
C TYR A 104 17.61 -10.81 6.20
N GLY A 105 17.00 -11.15 7.36
CA GLY A 105 16.02 -10.33 8.06
C GLY A 105 14.58 -10.76 7.80
N HIS A 106 13.64 -9.99 8.37
CA HIS A 106 12.22 -10.35 8.44
C HIS A 106 11.32 -9.48 7.55
N GLU A 107 11.88 -8.59 6.74
CA GLU A 107 11.15 -7.55 6.00
C GLU A 107 10.05 -8.12 5.08
N ARG A 108 10.21 -9.36 4.58
CA ARG A 108 9.17 -10.03 3.74
C ARG A 108 7.89 -10.36 4.50
N LEU A 109 7.92 -10.41 5.83
CA LEU A 109 6.72 -10.70 6.63
C LEU A 109 5.67 -9.57 6.56
N GLU A 110 6.08 -8.36 6.20
CA GLU A 110 5.14 -7.29 5.83
C GLU A 110 4.31 -7.66 4.59
N CYS A 111 4.95 -8.26 3.59
CA CYS A 111 4.26 -8.70 2.38
C CYS A 111 3.24 -9.81 2.69
N VAL A 112 3.54 -10.70 3.65
CA VAL A 112 2.57 -11.71 4.12
C VAL A 112 1.35 -11.03 4.74
N ALA A 113 1.53 -10.02 5.59
CA ALA A 113 0.42 -9.25 6.14
C ALA A 113 -0.41 -8.57 5.04
N ALA A 114 0.26 -7.99 4.02
CA ALA A 114 -0.41 -7.38 2.88
C ALA A 114 -1.24 -8.41 2.06
N VAL A 115 -0.74 -9.63 1.86
CA VAL A 115 -1.47 -10.73 1.20
C VAL A 115 -2.72 -11.11 1.99
N ILE A 116 -2.62 -11.24 3.33
CA ILE A 116 -3.77 -11.55 4.20
C ILE A 116 -4.82 -10.45 4.07
N LEU A 117 -4.42 -9.19 4.13
CA LEU A 117 -5.34 -8.06 4.01
C LEU A 117 -5.96 -7.95 2.61
N ALA A 118 -5.20 -8.23 1.55
CA ALA A 118 -5.72 -8.29 0.19
C ALA A 118 -6.80 -9.40 0.06
N ALA A 119 -6.58 -10.56 0.69
CA ALA A 119 -7.57 -11.63 0.72
C ALA A 119 -8.85 -11.23 1.49
N VAL A 120 -8.71 -10.54 2.64
CA VAL A 120 -9.85 -9.98 3.39
C VAL A 120 -10.61 -8.97 2.54
N LEU A 121 -9.90 -8.07 1.84
CA LEU A 121 -10.47 -7.07 0.96
C LEU A 121 -11.24 -7.72 -0.20
N ALA A 122 -10.66 -8.74 -0.85
CA ALA A 122 -11.32 -9.51 -1.91
C ALA A 122 -12.58 -10.22 -1.39
N ALA A 123 -12.50 -10.87 -0.23
CA ALA A 123 -13.67 -11.52 0.37
C ALA A 123 -14.81 -10.51 0.66
N THR A 124 -14.46 -9.30 1.11
CA THR A 124 -15.41 -8.22 1.34
C THR A 124 -16.04 -7.75 0.02
N GLY A 125 -15.24 -7.52 -1.02
CA GLY A 125 -15.71 -7.15 -2.36
C GLY A 125 -16.64 -8.19 -2.97
N LEU A 126 -16.27 -9.47 -2.93
CA LEU A 126 -17.12 -10.58 -3.38
C LEU A 126 -18.42 -10.68 -2.59
N GLY A 127 -18.39 -10.46 -1.27
CA GLY A 127 -19.59 -10.43 -0.43
C GLY A 127 -20.56 -9.33 -0.84
N ILE A 128 -20.06 -8.12 -1.11
CA ILE A 128 -20.85 -6.99 -1.62
C ILE A 128 -21.44 -7.34 -2.98
N GLY A 129 -20.62 -7.88 -3.91
CA GLY A 129 -21.06 -8.26 -5.25
C GLY A 129 -22.12 -9.36 -5.24
N TYR A 130 -21.91 -10.40 -4.44
CA TYR A 130 -22.88 -11.49 -4.27
C TYR A 130 -24.22 -10.98 -3.74
N GLY A 131 -24.20 -10.15 -2.69
CA GLY A 131 -25.41 -9.55 -2.12
C GLY A 131 -26.15 -8.67 -3.12
N ALA A 132 -25.42 -7.91 -3.95
CA ALA A 132 -25.99 -7.07 -4.99
C ALA A 132 -26.66 -7.91 -6.10
N VAL A 133 -26.00 -8.95 -6.61
CA VAL A 133 -26.55 -9.85 -7.62
C VAL A 133 -27.76 -10.60 -7.08
N ALA A 134 -27.72 -11.07 -5.84
CA ALA A 134 -28.87 -11.72 -5.20
C ALA A 134 -30.08 -10.77 -5.09
N LYS A 135 -29.88 -9.50 -4.74
CA LYS A 135 -30.96 -8.49 -4.72
C LYS A 135 -31.55 -8.26 -6.09
N ILE A 136 -30.74 -8.23 -7.16
CA ILE A 136 -31.20 -8.09 -8.54
C ILE A 136 -32.03 -9.31 -8.94
N TYR A 137 -31.55 -10.52 -8.68
CA TYR A 137 -32.17 -11.78 -9.09
C TYR A 137 -33.53 -12.01 -8.40
N PHE A 138 -33.62 -11.72 -7.10
CA PHE A 138 -34.85 -11.92 -6.33
C PHE A 138 -35.76 -10.69 -6.31
N GLU A 139 -35.46 -9.63 -7.09
CA GLU A 139 -36.22 -8.36 -7.13
C GLU A 139 -36.49 -7.79 -5.72
N ASN A 140 -35.58 -8.03 -4.76
CA ASN A 140 -35.74 -7.59 -3.39
C ASN A 140 -35.17 -6.18 -3.19
N TYR A 141 -35.91 -5.17 -3.62
CA TYR A 141 -35.50 -3.76 -3.56
C TYR A 141 -36.03 -3.03 -2.31
N ASN A 142 -36.47 -3.77 -1.29
CA ASN A 142 -36.95 -3.16 -0.05
C ASN A 142 -35.82 -2.45 0.69
N VAL A 143 -35.64 -1.17 0.42
CA VAL A 143 -34.71 -0.29 1.14
C VAL A 143 -35.44 0.28 2.34
N SER A 144 -35.05 -0.11 3.56
CA SER A 144 -35.53 0.56 4.77
C SER A 144 -35.07 2.02 4.76
N MET A 145 -36.00 2.97 4.87
CA MET A 145 -35.64 4.39 4.92
C MET A 145 -35.09 4.75 6.30
N PRO A 146 -33.76 4.96 6.44
CA PRO A 146 -33.19 5.34 7.70
C PRO A 146 -33.65 6.73 8.14
N GLY A 147 -33.82 6.93 9.44
CA GLY A 147 -34.08 8.24 10.01
C GLY A 147 -32.96 9.25 9.70
N ILE A 148 -33.25 10.54 9.82
CA ILE A 148 -32.30 11.63 9.52
C ILE A 148 -31.01 11.48 10.31
N LEU A 149 -31.07 11.08 11.59
CA LEU A 149 -29.87 10.88 12.42
C LEU A 149 -28.95 9.79 11.87
N ALA A 150 -29.52 8.67 11.40
CA ALA A 150 -28.76 7.59 10.77
C ALA A 150 -28.12 8.04 9.45
N LEU A 151 -28.82 8.85 8.66
CA LEU A 151 -28.29 9.40 7.40
C LEU A 151 -27.09 10.34 7.67
N VAL A 152 -27.21 11.23 8.66
CA VAL A 152 -26.11 12.14 9.05
C VAL A 152 -24.91 11.32 9.55
N ALA A 153 -25.12 10.31 10.39
CA ALA A 153 -24.08 9.45 10.89
C ALA A 153 -23.37 8.68 9.76
N ALA A 154 -24.11 8.21 8.76
CA ALA A 154 -23.55 7.56 7.56
C ALA A 154 -22.68 8.52 6.75
N ILE A 155 -23.14 9.76 6.50
CA ILE A 155 -22.35 10.77 5.77
C ILE A 155 -21.07 11.10 6.54
N VAL A 156 -21.13 11.31 7.84
CA VAL A 156 -19.94 11.57 8.68
C VAL A 156 -18.98 10.39 8.61
N SER A 157 -19.48 9.15 8.69
CA SER A 157 -18.67 7.94 8.56
C SER A 157 -17.94 7.87 7.23
N ILE A 158 -18.62 8.17 6.11
CA ILE A 158 -17.99 8.19 4.77
C ILE A 158 -16.86 9.21 4.72
N LEU A 159 -17.10 10.43 5.20
CA LEU A 159 -16.08 11.49 5.19
C LEU A 159 -14.86 11.12 6.03
N VAL A 160 -15.07 10.54 7.21
CA VAL A 160 -13.97 10.11 8.08
C VAL A 160 -13.21 8.94 7.45
N LYS A 161 -13.90 7.93 6.91
CA LYS A 161 -13.26 6.78 6.25
C LYS A 161 -12.46 7.21 5.00
N GLU A 162 -12.97 8.15 4.20
CA GLU A 162 -12.23 8.69 3.05
C GLU A 162 -11.02 9.53 3.49
N MET A 163 -11.13 10.29 4.59
CA MET A 163 -9.99 10.99 5.19
C MET A 163 -8.93 10.00 5.69
N MET A 164 -9.35 8.91 6.35
CA MET A 164 -8.45 7.84 6.80
C MET A 164 -7.75 7.18 5.61
N PHE A 165 -8.46 6.89 4.52
CA PHE A 165 -7.86 6.37 3.29
C PHE A 165 -6.73 7.27 2.79
N TRP A 166 -6.99 8.56 2.59
CA TRP A 166 -5.99 9.48 2.06
C TRP A 166 -4.80 9.65 2.99
N TYR A 167 -5.05 9.73 4.31
CA TYR A 167 -4.01 9.80 5.33
C TYR A 167 -3.11 8.56 5.31
N THR A 168 -3.70 7.38 5.45
CA THR A 168 -2.96 6.11 5.48
C THR A 168 -2.23 5.85 4.17
N ARG A 169 -2.90 6.09 3.01
CA ARG A 169 -2.29 5.94 1.68
C ARG A 169 -1.09 6.86 1.46
N TYR A 170 -1.17 8.10 1.92
CA TYR A 170 -0.04 9.04 1.80
C TYR A 170 1.20 8.49 2.50
N TYR A 171 1.07 8.10 3.74
CA TYR A 171 2.19 7.56 4.50
C TYR A 171 2.62 6.16 4.03
N ALA A 172 1.69 5.30 3.62
CA ALA A 172 2.01 4.00 3.02
C ALA A 172 2.95 4.16 1.82
N LYS A 173 2.72 5.19 0.98
CA LYS A 173 3.62 5.52 -0.14
C LYS A 173 4.95 6.11 0.32
N VAL A 174 4.95 6.97 1.34
CA VAL A 174 6.18 7.61 1.85
C VAL A 174 7.15 6.58 2.40
N ILE A 175 6.64 5.60 3.18
CA ILE A 175 7.47 4.56 3.79
C ILE A 175 7.53 3.27 2.96
N ASP A 176 6.81 3.20 1.82
CA ASP A 176 6.74 2.05 0.92
C ASP A 176 6.23 0.78 1.60
N SER A 177 5.12 0.91 2.36
CA SER A 177 4.50 -0.18 3.09
C SER A 177 3.32 -0.77 2.34
N SER A 178 3.43 -2.04 1.94
CA SER A 178 2.35 -2.78 1.28
C SER A 178 1.21 -3.09 2.25
N ALA A 179 1.52 -3.36 3.52
CA ALA A 179 0.52 -3.64 4.55
C ALA A 179 -0.34 -2.40 4.86
N LEU A 180 0.28 -1.22 5.04
CA LEU A 180 -0.47 0.03 5.21
C LEU A 180 -1.26 0.41 3.97
N MET A 181 -0.78 0.09 2.76
CA MET A 181 -1.53 0.32 1.54
C MET A 181 -2.80 -0.53 1.49
N ALA A 182 -2.71 -1.79 1.91
CA ALA A 182 -3.86 -2.69 2.03
C ALA A 182 -4.89 -2.16 3.04
N ASP A 183 -4.44 -1.69 4.22
CA ASP A 183 -5.29 -1.07 5.24
C ASP A 183 -5.99 0.19 4.73
N ALA A 184 -5.27 1.05 3.98
CA ALA A 184 -5.87 2.22 3.34
C ALA A 184 -7.01 1.82 2.40
N TRP A 185 -6.79 0.85 1.53
CA TRP A 185 -7.83 0.38 0.61
C TRP A 185 -9.01 -0.29 1.32
N HIS A 186 -8.78 -0.92 2.47
CA HIS A 186 -9.85 -1.43 3.33
C HIS A 186 -10.76 -0.27 3.79
N HIS A 187 -10.21 0.81 4.32
CA HIS A 187 -10.99 2.01 4.70
C HIS A 187 -11.79 2.58 3.52
N ARG A 188 -11.20 2.59 2.32
CA ARG A 188 -11.89 3.07 1.12
C ARG A 188 -13.02 2.13 0.67
N SER A 189 -12.81 0.81 0.79
CA SER A 189 -13.85 -0.18 0.52
C SER A 189 -15.11 0.09 1.36
N ASP A 190 -14.91 0.36 2.65
CA ASP A 190 -16.00 0.69 3.58
C ASP A 190 -16.72 1.99 3.20
N ALA A 191 -15.95 3.03 2.83
CA ALA A 191 -16.53 4.29 2.35
C ALA A 191 -17.35 4.09 1.08
N LEU A 192 -16.84 3.33 0.10
CA LEU A 192 -17.53 3.04 -1.16
C LEU A 192 -18.80 2.22 -0.93
N SER A 193 -18.77 1.21 -0.06
CA SER A 193 -19.94 0.43 0.33
C SER A 193 -21.04 1.33 0.90
N SER A 194 -20.68 2.25 1.80
CA SER A 194 -21.60 3.22 2.39
C SER A 194 -22.15 4.21 1.35
N ILE A 195 -21.34 4.65 0.37
CA ILE A 195 -21.80 5.49 -0.76
C ILE A 195 -22.81 4.72 -1.62
N GLY A 196 -22.55 3.43 -1.89
CA GLY A 196 -23.51 2.57 -2.63
C GLY A 196 -24.86 2.50 -1.93
N ALA A 197 -24.86 2.33 -0.61
CA ALA A 197 -26.09 2.35 0.18
C ALA A 197 -26.82 3.70 0.10
N LEU A 198 -26.10 4.84 0.15
CA LEU A 198 -26.73 6.17 -0.04
C LEU A 198 -27.34 6.37 -1.42
N ILE A 199 -26.65 5.90 -2.48
CA ILE A 199 -27.18 5.92 -3.86
C ILE A 199 -28.46 5.09 -3.92
N GLY A 200 -28.47 3.92 -3.28
CA GLY A 200 -29.64 3.06 -3.19
C GLY A 200 -30.83 3.74 -2.52
N ILE A 201 -30.61 4.41 -1.37
CA ILE A 201 -31.66 5.16 -0.66
C ILE A 201 -32.21 6.29 -1.55
N ALA A 202 -31.32 7.04 -2.22
CA ALA A 202 -31.74 8.11 -3.12
C ALA A 202 -32.54 7.56 -4.33
N GLY A 203 -32.05 6.47 -4.93
CA GLY A 203 -32.72 5.79 -6.05
C GLY A 203 -34.10 5.26 -5.68
N ALA A 204 -34.24 4.62 -4.51
CA ALA A 204 -35.51 4.12 -4.00
C ALA A 204 -36.53 5.24 -3.81
N ARG A 205 -36.12 6.42 -3.30
CA ARG A 205 -36.97 7.61 -3.18
C ARG A 205 -37.44 8.17 -4.52
N LEU A 206 -36.66 7.96 -5.59
CA LEU A 206 -37.02 8.35 -6.97
C LEU A 206 -37.80 7.26 -7.73
N GLY A 207 -38.10 6.12 -7.09
CA GLY A 207 -38.79 4.99 -7.68
C GLY A 207 -37.90 3.99 -8.43
N PHE A 208 -36.57 4.15 -8.34
CA PHE A 208 -35.59 3.29 -9.01
C PHE A 208 -34.86 2.39 -8.02
N GLY A 209 -35.51 1.41 -7.43
CA GLY A 209 -34.93 0.51 -6.41
C GLY A 209 -33.70 -0.29 -6.86
N ILE A 210 -33.52 -0.50 -8.17
CA ILE A 210 -32.40 -1.21 -8.78
C ILE A 210 -31.05 -0.44 -8.69
N MET A 211 -31.10 0.87 -8.39
CA MET A 211 -29.87 1.70 -8.39
C MET A 211 -28.88 1.28 -7.32
N GLU A 212 -29.33 0.83 -6.14
CA GLU A 212 -28.46 0.35 -5.05
C GLU A 212 -27.66 -0.89 -5.48
N PRO A 213 -28.28 -1.99 -5.92
CA PRO A 213 -27.54 -3.18 -6.32
C PRO A 213 -26.63 -2.93 -7.54
N LEU A 214 -27.02 -2.08 -8.49
CA LEU A 214 -26.15 -1.72 -9.60
C LEU A 214 -24.91 -0.95 -9.14
N ALA A 215 -25.07 0.03 -8.26
CA ALA A 215 -23.94 0.74 -7.66
C ALA A 215 -23.00 -0.23 -6.90
N SER A 216 -23.57 -1.18 -6.15
CA SER A 216 -22.82 -2.18 -5.40
C SER A 216 -22.02 -3.13 -6.30
N VAL A 217 -22.57 -3.53 -7.47
CA VAL A 217 -21.81 -4.33 -8.46
C VAL A 217 -20.61 -3.55 -9.00
N VAL A 218 -20.80 -2.26 -9.34
CA VAL A 218 -19.69 -1.42 -9.82
C VAL A 218 -18.62 -1.27 -8.75
N ILE A 219 -19.01 -1.02 -7.50
CA ILE A 219 -18.09 -0.90 -6.36
C ILE A 219 -17.32 -2.20 -6.13
N CYS A 220 -18.00 -3.36 -6.21
CA CYS A 220 -17.36 -4.67 -6.12
C CYS A 220 -16.20 -4.79 -7.12
N ILE A 221 -16.40 -4.44 -8.39
CA ILE A 221 -15.35 -4.52 -9.42
C ILE A 221 -14.14 -3.65 -9.06
N PHE A 222 -14.35 -2.44 -8.54
CA PHE A 222 -13.25 -1.57 -8.10
C PHE A 222 -12.50 -2.13 -6.89
N ILE A 223 -13.20 -2.73 -5.93
CA ILE A 223 -12.60 -3.34 -4.75
C ILE A 223 -11.78 -4.57 -5.15
N GLU A 224 -12.32 -5.45 -6.01
CA GLU A 224 -11.61 -6.64 -6.50
C GLU A 224 -10.34 -6.26 -7.26
N LYS A 225 -10.40 -5.23 -8.11
CA LYS A 225 -9.20 -4.73 -8.78
C LYS A 225 -8.15 -4.25 -7.78
N ALA A 226 -8.55 -3.46 -6.77
CA ALA A 226 -7.61 -2.98 -5.75
C ALA A 226 -7.00 -4.12 -4.95
N ALA A 227 -7.80 -5.12 -4.55
CA ALA A 227 -7.34 -6.31 -3.86
C ALA A 227 -6.32 -7.09 -4.69
N PHE A 228 -6.60 -7.28 -5.98
CA PHE A 228 -5.68 -7.94 -6.91
C PHE A 228 -4.36 -7.18 -7.09
N ASP A 229 -4.42 -5.85 -7.26
CA ASP A 229 -3.23 -5.01 -7.41
C ASP A 229 -2.33 -5.08 -6.16
N ILE A 230 -2.93 -5.03 -4.95
CA ILE A 230 -2.21 -5.16 -3.68
C ILE A 230 -1.60 -6.57 -3.54
N PHE A 231 -2.38 -7.60 -3.83
CA PHE A 231 -1.92 -8.98 -3.80
C PHE A 231 -0.71 -9.19 -4.71
N MET A 232 -0.80 -8.72 -5.96
CA MET A 232 0.28 -8.85 -6.94
C MET A 232 1.53 -8.04 -6.55
N ASP A 233 1.37 -6.83 -5.98
CA ASP A 233 2.52 -6.07 -5.45
C ASP A 233 3.23 -6.83 -4.34
N ALA A 234 2.47 -7.36 -3.37
CA ALA A 234 3.03 -8.12 -2.26
C ALA A 234 3.72 -9.41 -2.73
N VAL A 235 3.08 -10.18 -3.62
CA VAL A 235 3.67 -11.40 -4.21
C VAL A 235 4.94 -11.07 -5.00
N ASN A 236 4.91 -10.04 -5.83
CA ASN A 236 6.09 -9.62 -6.60
C ASN A 236 7.27 -9.27 -5.68
N LYS A 237 7.04 -8.58 -4.56
CA LYS A 237 8.08 -8.29 -3.56
C LYS A 237 8.58 -9.55 -2.84
N MET A 238 7.76 -10.59 -2.72
CA MET A 238 8.17 -11.88 -2.14
C MET A 238 9.01 -12.72 -3.10
N VAL A 239 8.81 -12.58 -4.43
CA VAL A 239 9.53 -13.33 -5.46
C VAL A 239 10.64 -12.52 -6.13
N ASP A 240 11.28 -11.65 -5.38
CA ASP A 240 12.49 -10.94 -5.81
C ASP A 240 12.31 -10.02 -7.04
N LYS A 241 11.18 -9.30 -7.12
CA LYS A 241 10.95 -8.29 -8.16
C LYS A 241 12.11 -7.30 -8.19
N ALA A 242 12.61 -6.99 -9.38
CA ALA A 242 13.62 -5.96 -9.59
C ALA A 242 13.09 -4.57 -9.20
N CYS A 243 14.00 -3.68 -8.83
CA CYS A 243 13.70 -2.27 -8.63
C CYS A 243 13.22 -1.59 -9.92
N ASP A 244 12.55 -0.47 -9.79
CA ASP A 244 12.17 0.35 -10.94
C ASP A 244 13.41 0.82 -11.71
N ASN A 245 13.28 0.96 -13.03
CA ASN A 245 14.39 1.33 -13.92
C ASN A 245 15.11 2.61 -13.47
N ASP A 246 14.37 3.60 -12.96
CA ASP A 246 14.96 4.85 -12.44
C ASP A 246 15.94 4.61 -11.29
N VAL A 247 15.69 3.62 -10.44
CA VAL A 247 16.59 3.25 -9.33
C VAL A 247 17.80 2.51 -9.87
N VAL A 248 17.57 1.57 -10.79
CA VAL A 248 18.62 0.79 -11.46
C VAL A 248 19.60 1.71 -12.19
N ASP A 249 19.10 2.70 -12.95
CA ASP A 249 19.95 3.64 -13.69
C ASP A 249 20.74 4.56 -12.75
N LYS A 250 20.17 5.00 -11.63
CA LYS A 250 20.88 5.78 -10.62
C LYS A 250 21.99 4.97 -9.93
N LEU A 251 21.75 3.69 -9.65
CA LEU A 251 22.76 2.77 -9.11
C LEU A 251 23.93 2.63 -10.09
N LYS A 252 23.65 2.44 -11.39
CA LYS A 252 24.68 2.38 -12.45
C LYS A 252 25.51 3.66 -12.50
N VAL A 253 24.86 4.83 -12.55
CA VAL A 253 25.55 6.12 -12.58
C VAL A 253 26.43 6.31 -11.36
N CYS A 254 25.95 5.93 -10.18
CA CYS A 254 26.72 6.02 -8.94
C CYS A 254 27.97 5.13 -9.00
N ALA A 255 27.85 3.87 -9.39
CA ALA A 255 28.97 2.95 -9.49
C ALA A 255 30.00 3.38 -10.54
N LEU A 256 29.55 3.79 -11.73
CA LEU A 256 30.44 4.27 -12.81
C LEU A 256 31.16 5.59 -12.45
N SER A 257 30.67 6.34 -11.47
CA SER A 257 31.34 7.56 -11.01
C SER A 257 32.58 7.30 -10.11
N ILE A 258 32.78 6.05 -9.69
CA ILE A 258 33.88 5.68 -8.80
C ILE A 258 35.14 5.42 -9.61
N PRO A 259 36.26 6.10 -9.28
CA PRO A 259 37.54 5.89 -9.96
C PRO A 259 37.97 4.42 -9.88
N GLY A 260 38.33 3.84 -11.02
CA GLY A 260 38.77 2.45 -11.13
C GLY A 260 37.67 1.49 -11.59
N VAL A 261 36.44 1.90 -11.66
CA VAL A 261 35.33 1.17 -12.34
C VAL A 261 35.41 1.49 -13.84
N GLU A 262 35.66 0.50 -14.66
CA GLU A 262 35.72 0.66 -16.14
C GLU A 262 34.38 0.36 -16.79
N ASN A 263 33.63 -0.61 -16.26
CA ASN A 263 32.32 -1.01 -16.77
C ASN A 263 31.48 -1.66 -15.66
N ILE A 264 30.19 -1.81 -15.91
CA ILE A 264 29.28 -2.66 -15.12
C ILE A 264 28.84 -3.79 -16.03
N ASP A 265 29.29 -4.99 -15.73
CA ASP A 265 29.02 -6.18 -16.52
C ASP A 265 27.64 -6.78 -16.18
N LEU A 266 27.26 -6.73 -14.91
CA LEU A 266 25.97 -7.19 -14.44
C LEU A 266 25.46 -6.30 -13.31
N LEU A 267 24.16 -5.99 -13.33
CA LEU A 267 23.47 -5.39 -12.21
C LEU A 267 22.12 -6.08 -12.02
N ARG A 268 21.96 -6.72 -10.89
CA ARG A 268 20.69 -7.29 -10.43
C ARG A 268 20.24 -6.59 -9.18
N THR A 269 18.97 -6.29 -9.09
CA THR A 269 18.35 -5.69 -7.90
C THR A 269 17.13 -6.50 -7.51
N ARG A 270 16.83 -6.54 -6.23
CA ARG A 270 15.57 -7.12 -5.74
C ARG A 270 15.00 -6.27 -4.63
N VAL A 271 13.68 -6.12 -4.65
CA VAL A 271 12.93 -5.52 -3.56
C VAL A 271 12.69 -6.57 -2.49
N PHE A 272 13.02 -6.25 -1.24
CA PHE A 272 12.92 -7.14 -0.08
C PHE A 272 12.11 -6.43 1.01
N GLY A 273 10.77 -6.60 0.97
CA GLY A 273 9.87 -5.78 1.77
C GLY A 273 9.99 -4.30 1.38
N ASN A 274 10.42 -3.46 2.30
CA ASN A 274 10.67 -2.03 2.09
C ASN A 274 12.16 -1.71 1.82
N LYS A 275 13.01 -2.73 1.68
CA LYS A 275 14.45 -2.63 1.46
C LYS A 275 14.84 -3.10 0.06
N ILE A 276 16.08 -2.82 -0.32
CA ILE A 276 16.67 -3.18 -1.61
C ILE A 276 17.93 -4.00 -1.37
N TYR A 277 18.11 -5.05 -2.16
CA TYR A 277 19.34 -5.82 -2.27
C TYR A 277 19.90 -5.63 -3.68
N VAL A 278 21.21 -5.51 -3.77
CA VAL A 278 21.92 -5.25 -5.02
C VAL A 278 23.04 -6.28 -5.19
N ASP A 279 23.06 -6.94 -6.33
CA ASP A 279 24.16 -7.79 -6.78
C ASP A 279 24.75 -7.12 -8.03
N MET A 280 26.04 -6.73 -7.99
CA MET A 280 26.70 -5.98 -9.05
C MET A 280 28.02 -6.63 -9.44
N GLU A 281 28.28 -6.74 -10.73
CA GLU A 281 29.58 -7.10 -11.26
C GLU A 281 30.18 -5.88 -11.95
N ILE A 282 31.33 -5.47 -11.47
CA ILE A 282 32.11 -4.35 -12.05
C ILE A 282 33.35 -4.86 -12.74
N ALA A 283 33.76 -4.21 -13.81
CA ALA A 283 35.02 -4.44 -14.47
C ALA A 283 36.07 -3.44 -13.98
N ALA A 284 37.25 -3.93 -13.62
CA ALA A 284 38.39 -3.12 -13.20
C ALA A 284 39.69 -3.62 -13.85
N ASP A 285 40.74 -2.79 -13.88
CA ASP A 285 42.05 -3.10 -14.49
C ASP A 285 42.63 -4.39 -13.91
N GLY A 286 42.72 -5.44 -14.72
CA GLY A 286 43.26 -6.77 -14.33
C GLY A 286 44.74 -6.81 -14.05
N THR A 287 45.49 -5.73 -14.31
CA THR A 287 46.92 -5.63 -13.99
C THR A 287 47.17 -5.16 -12.55
N LYS A 288 46.11 -4.67 -11.86
CA LYS A 288 46.21 -4.21 -10.46
C LYS A 288 46.25 -5.37 -9.49
N THR A 289 46.79 -5.09 -8.32
CA THR A 289 46.82 -6.06 -7.22
C THR A 289 45.39 -6.28 -6.66
N LEU A 290 45.18 -7.44 -6.00
CA LEU A 290 43.91 -7.75 -5.34
C LEU A 290 43.52 -6.64 -4.32
N ASN A 291 44.46 -6.07 -3.59
CA ASN A 291 44.19 -5.00 -2.64
C ASN A 291 43.66 -3.72 -3.31
N GLU A 292 44.23 -3.37 -4.46
CA GLU A 292 43.80 -2.19 -5.22
C GLU A 292 42.40 -2.38 -5.83
N THR A 293 42.11 -3.56 -6.39
CA THR A 293 40.79 -3.85 -6.97
C THR A 293 39.71 -4.02 -5.90
N HIS A 294 40.06 -4.59 -4.73
CA HIS A 294 39.18 -4.67 -3.58
C HIS A 294 38.83 -3.26 -3.04
N ALA A 295 39.79 -2.34 -2.99
CA ALA A 295 39.52 -0.96 -2.59
C ALA A 295 38.55 -0.25 -3.58
N VAL A 296 38.57 -0.57 -4.86
CA VAL A 296 37.55 -0.07 -5.81
C VAL A 296 36.17 -0.61 -5.47
N ALA A 297 36.05 -1.92 -5.16
CA ALA A 297 34.78 -2.51 -4.76
C ALA A 297 34.24 -1.88 -3.46
N GLU A 298 35.09 -1.69 -2.44
CA GLU A 298 34.72 -1.01 -1.19
C GLU A 298 34.23 0.43 -1.43
N ASN A 299 34.88 1.20 -2.30
CA ASN A 299 34.46 2.55 -2.64
C ASN A 299 33.09 2.56 -3.32
N VAL A 300 32.79 1.58 -4.19
CA VAL A 300 31.46 1.43 -4.80
C VAL A 300 30.42 1.06 -3.74
N HIS A 301 30.74 0.11 -2.85
CA HIS A 301 29.91 -0.31 -1.73
C HIS A 301 29.51 0.89 -0.87
N ASP A 302 30.48 1.63 -0.36
CA ASP A 302 30.28 2.79 0.51
C ASP A 302 29.48 3.89 -0.18
N ALA A 303 29.77 4.16 -1.46
CA ALA A 303 29.05 5.16 -2.24
C ALA A 303 27.56 4.79 -2.41
N ILE A 304 27.26 3.52 -2.67
CA ILE A 304 25.88 3.07 -2.85
C ILE A 304 25.14 3.08 -1.51
N GLU A 305 25.70 2.55 -0.44
CA GLU A 305 25.06 2.58 0.88
C GLU A 305 24.78 4.02 1.35
N LYS A 306 25.72 4.93 1.12
CA LYS A 306 25.58 6.35 1.48
C LYS A 306 24.50 7.07 0.67
N ASN A 307 24.43 6.81 -0.63
CA ASN A 307 23.49 7.52 -1.53
C ASN A 307 22.11 6.86 -1.62
N PHE A 308 21.99 5.59 -1.25
CA PHE A 308 20.73 4.81 -1.34
C PHE A 308 20.36 4.19 0.02
N PRO A 309 19.79 4.95 0.97
CA PRO A 309 19.49 4.47 2.34
C PRO A 309 18.51 3.28 2.41
N LYS A 310 17.80 2.97 1.32
CA LYS A 310 16.97 1.77 1.21
C LYS A 310 17.77 0.51 0.86
N VAL A 311 18.99 0.64 0.36
CA VAL A 311 19.87 -0.51 0.11
C VAL A 311 20.33 -1.05 1.45
N LYS A 312 19.92 -2.27 1.76
CA LYS A 312 20.29 -2.99 2.99
C LYS A 312 21.56 -3.81 2.81
N HIS A 313 21.77 -4.28 1.59
CA HIS A 313 22.91 -5.12 1.26
C HIS A 313 23.29 -4.93 -0.20
N ILE A 314 24.59 -4.86 -0.44
CA ILE A 314 25.16 -4.89 -1.78
C ILE A 314 26.34 -5.87 -1.82
N MET A 315 26.30 -6.77 -2.81
CA MET A 315 27.40 -7.66 -3.15
C MET A 315 28.06 -7.15 -4.44
N ILE A 316 29.39 -6.97 -4.40
CA ILE A 316 30.16 -6.53 -5.55
C ILE A 316 31.16 -7.59 -5.94
N HIS A 317 31.05 -8.09 -7.17
CA HIS A 317 32.03 -8.94 -7.81
C HIS A 317 32.88 -8.11 -8.77
N VAL A 318 34.20 -8.33 -8.78
CA VAL A 318 35.15 -7.60 -9.64
C VAL A 318 35.67 -8.52 -10.72
N ASN A 319 35.37 -8.17 -11.97
CA ASN A 319 35.90 -8.85 -13.17
C ASN A 319 37.15 -8.12 -13.66
N PRO A 320 38.22 -8.84 -14.04
CA PRO A 320 39.41 -8.22 -14.62
C PRO A 320 39.15 -7.82 -16.07
N THR A 321 39.48 -6.58 -16.45
CA THR A 321 39.59 -6.21 -17.86
C THR A 321 40.99 -6.59 -18.37
N VAL A 322 41.02 -7.30 -19.52
CA VAL A 322 42.25 -7.61 -20.23
C VAL A 322 42.45 -6.52 -21.28
N LYS A 323 43.47 -5.70 -21.12
CA LYS A 323 43.90 -4.75 -22.15
C LYS A 323 44.67 -5.42 -23.25
#